data_85c3cde78e40189452b93bdb763c8628
#
_entry.id   85c3cde78e40189452b93bdb763c8628
#
_cell.length_a   1.000
_cell.length_b   1.000
_cell.length_c   1.000
_cell.angle_alpha   90.00
_cell.angle_beta   90.00
_cell.angle_gamma   90.00
#
_symmetry.space_group_name_H-M   'P 1'
#
loop_
_entity.id
_entity.type
_entity.pdbx_description
1 polymer ?
#
loop_
_entity_poly.entity_id
_entity_poly.type
_entity_poly.pdbx_seq_one_letter_code
_entity_poly.pdbx_strand_id
1 'polypeptide(L)'
;ATNVKAYLVGADREAPSELVVGLNDRDPRYHDLYVIDVDTGARSLLYRSTDDGRQVSVEWLNGAWHPVLRSQVRPDGGRNFELRLPGDASWRPFLQFDFDDTISNSGPSGFTRDGRWLYGQLSTGEDRPRLVRWSREHLQSCGTDCTPEVLHRSSAGAFAVDLSDLDTGIPTVLKEVDLRSHRVVLDPSVQSDLDRLEQLAGPNEFSVVDRDLGNSRWLVAIGSDQQGPQYWLWDREQDEIRKLFSVQPRLDDYDLVPMESLDLKARDGRRLPAYLSRTPLVAEPGPQPLVLLVHGGPQARDFWGLNPIHQLLANRGYHVLSVNYRGSTGFGKAHLLAGEGEWYSRMQDDLVDAVGWAVEEGIADPDRLVIMGASYGGYAALAGLTRDPELFAAAIAEVGP
;
A
#
# COMPACT_ATOMS: atom_id res chain seq x y z
N ALA A 1 9.97 23.13 25.54
CA ALA A 1 8.68 22.40 25.46
C ALA A 1 8.97 20.92 25.65
N THR A 2 8.41 20.32 26.69
CA THR A 2 8.44 18.87 26.91
C THR A 2 7.34 18.27 26.03
N ASN A 3 7.70 17.36 25.11
CA ASN A 3 6.83 16.65 24.17
C ASN A 3 6.56 17.34 22.83
N VAL A 4 7.52 18.05 22.25
CA VAL A 4 7.45 18.43 20.84
C VAL A 4 7.60 17.19 19.98
N LYS A 5 6.61 16.97 19.08
CA LYS A 5 6.67 15.95 18.03
C LYS A 5 7.06 16.64 16.71
N ALA A 6 7.88 15.94 15.95
CA ALA A 6 8.31 16.38 14.62
C ALA A 6 8.09 15.25 13.61
N TYR A 7 7.73 15.60 12.37
CA TYR A 7 7.72 14.67 11.25
C TYR A 7 8.17 15.37 9.97
N LEU A 8 8.84 14.61 9.10
CA LEU A 8 9.26 15.09 7.79
C LEU A 8 8.03 15.21 6.86
N VAL A 9 7.86 16.35 6.22
CA VAL A 9 6.78 16.65 5.27
C VAL A 9 7.30 16.64 3.84
N GLY A 10 8.49 17.20 3.60
CA GLY A 10 9.06 17.31 2.28
C GLY A 10 10.57 17.48 2.30
N ALA A 11 11.20 16.94 1.27
CA ALA A 11 12.60 17.14 0.89
C ALA A 11 12.66 17.16 -0.63
N ASP A 12 13.50 17.99 -1.22
CA ASP A 12 13.70 18.01 -2.66
C ASP A 12 15.16 18.12 -3.02
N ARG A 13 15.56 17.47 -4.13
CA ARG A 13 16.95 17.46 -4.61
C ARG A 13 17.44 18.82 -5.06
N GLU A 14 16.53 19.72 -5.47
CA GLU A 14 16.87 21.09 -5.87
C GLU A 14 17.03 22.02 -4.65
N ALA A 15 16.61 21.57 -3.47
CA ALA A 15 16.76 22.26 -2.20
C ALA A 15 17.45 21.34 -1.17
N PRO A 16 18.69 20.82 -1.43
CA PRO A 16 19.32 19.79 -0.60
C PRO A 16 19.65 20.23 0.83
N SER A 17 19.74 21.53 1.07
CA SER A 17 19.93 22.10 2.41
C SER A 17 18.63 22.44 3.14
N GLU A 18 17.45 22.16 2.56
CA GLU A 18 16.17 22.50 3.14
C GLU A 18 15.29 21.27 3.37
N LEU A 19 14.63 21.23 4.52
CA LEU A 19 13.58 20.23 4.82
C LEU A 19 12.31 20.93 5.24
N VAL A 20 11.15 20.42 4.80
CA VAL A 20 9.88 20.85 5.38
C VAL A 20 9.50 19.90 6.50
N VAL A 21 9.31 20.44 7.70
CA VAL A 21 9.05 19.68 8.93
C VAL A 21 7.79 20.20 9.60
N GLY A 22 6.90 19.29 9.98
CA GLY A 22 5.76 19.58 10.84
C GLY A 22 6.17 19.54 12.32
N LEU A 23 5.93 20.62 13.07
CA LEU A 23 6.25 20.75 14.51
C LEU A 23 5.00 21.16 15.29
N ASN A 24 4.73 20.50 16.42
CA ASN A 24 3.66 20.88 17.35
C ASN A 24 4.14 21.72 18.54
N ASP A 25 5.18 22.54 18.35
CA ASP A 25 5.82 23.33 19.40
C ASP A 25 4.99 24.53 19.85
N ARG A 26 4.10 25.06 19.01
CA ARG A 26 3.18 26.14 19.35
C ARG A 26 1.97 25.64 20.13
N ASP A 27 1.36 24.52 19.67
CA ASP A 27 0.16 23.92 20.26
C ASP A 27 0.27 22.39 20.09
N PRO A 28 0.19 21.60 21.15
CA PRO A 28 0.33 20.13 21.07
C PRO A 28 -0.64 19.43 20.12
N ARG A 29 -1.76 20.08 19.77
CA ARG A 29 -2.78 19.54 18.88
C ARG A 29 -2.46 19.73 17.41
N TYR A 30 -1.62 20.70 17.03
CA TYR A 30 -1.39 21.11 15.65
C TYR A 30 0.09 21.15 15.30
N HIS A 31 0.42 20.64 14.13
CA HIS A 31 1.76 20.72 13.59
C HIS A 31 1.82 21.86 12.56
N ASP A 32 2.47 22.94 12.93
CA ASP A 32 2.81 24.01 11.98
C ASP A 32 3.93 23.53 11.07
N LEU A 33 3.93 23.94 9.80
CA LEU A 33 4.95 23.54 8.84
C LEU A 33 6.05 24.60 8.77
N TYR A 34 7.30 24.15 8.92
CA TYR A 34 8.48 24.99 8.86
C TYR A 34 9.43 24.48 7.78
N VAL A 35 10.08 25.42 7.08
CA VAL A 35 11.30 25.12 6.33
C VAL A 35 12.46 25.20 7.34
N ILE A 36 13.27 24.14 7.38
CA ILE A 36 14.47 24.06 8.21
C ILE A 36 15.67 23.98 7.30
N ASP A 37 16.61 24.90 7.46
CA ASP A 37 17.92 24.81 6.86
C ASP A 37 18.78 23.81 7.66
N VAL A 38 19.24 22.74 7.02
CA VAL A 38 19.92 21.63 7.70
C VAL A 38 21.36 21.96 8.11
N ASP A 39 21.98 22.95 7.45
CA ASP A 39 23.35 23.35 7.72
C ASP A 39 23.42 24.28 8.93
N THR A 40 22.43 25.17 9.08
CA THR A 40 22.41 26.19 10.14
C THR A 40 21.42 25.90 11.26
N GLY A 41 20.47 25.00 11.05
CA GLY A 41 19.33 24.77 11.95
C GLY A 41 18.32 25.92 11.98
N ALA A 42 18.46 26.93 11.12
CA ALA A 42 17.50 28.03 11.02
C ALA A 42 16.15 27.51 10.54
N ARG A 43 15.08 28.05 11.12
CA ARG A 43 13.71 27.68 10.74
C ARG A 43 12.86 28.90 10.37
N SER A 44 12.06 28.77 9.33
CA SER A 44 11.08 29.74 8.90
C SER A 44 9.68 29.12 8.81
N LEU A 45 8.66 29.84 9.28
CA LEU A 45 7.28 29.35 9.22
C LEU A 45 6.79 29.37 7.78
N LEU A 46 6.40 28.20 7.26
CA LEU A 46 5.83 28.03 5.93
C LEU A 46 4.28 28.04 5.96
N TYR A 47 3.71 27.33 6.93
CA TYR A 47 2.25 27.22 7.06
C TYR A 47 1.85 27.09 8.53
N ARG A 48 0.87 27.85 8.96
CA ARG A 48 0.28 27.76 10.29
C ARG A 48 -0.97 26.89 10.24
N SER A 49 -0.94 25.76 10.93
CA SER A 49 -2.09 24.86 11.06
C SER A 49 -3.18 25.48 11.93
N THR A 50 -4.42 25.26 11.54
CA THR A 50 -5.62 25.77 12.20
C THR A 50 -6.46 24.66 12.82
N ASP A 51 -7.43 25.04 13.66
CA ASP A 51 -8.33 24.13 14.42
C ASP A 51 -9.31 23.33 13.54
N ASP A 52 -9.24 23.49 12.23
CA ASP A 52 -10.21 22.91 11.30
C ASP A 52 -9.88 21.49 10.82
N GLY A 53 -8.83 20.87 11.36
CA GLY A 53 -8.43 19.49 11.05
C GLY A 53 -7.92 19.29 9.61
N ARG A 54 -7.57 20.38 8.89
CA ARG A 54 -7.05 20.28 7.53
C ARG A 54 -5.64 19.73 7.48
N GLN A 55 -5.40 18.80 6.56
CA GLN A 55 -4.07 18.29 6.20
C GLN A 55 -3.55 19.08 5.00
N VAL A 56 -2.28 19.46 5.01
CA VAL A 56 -1.65 20.28 3.98
C VAL A 56 -0.49 19.56 3.33
N SER A 57 -0.50 19.51 1.98
CA SER A 57 0.62 19.04 1.17
C SER A 57 1.46 20.21 0.70
N VAL A 58 2.77 20.02 0.68
CA VAL A 58 3.75 21.04 0.30
C VAL A 58 4.60 20.50 -0.85
N GLU A 59 4.80 21.32 -1.86
CA GLU A 59 5.58 20.98 -3.04
C GLU A 59 6.70 22.00 -3.27
N TRP A 60 7.84 21.55 -3.79
CA TRP A 60 8.90 22.43 -4.29
C TRP A 60 8.59 22.81 -5.72
N LEU A 61 8.19 24.06 -5.95
CA LEU A 61 7.78 24.58 -7.25
C LEU A 61 8.40 25.94 -7.51
N ASN A 62 8.94 26.16 -8.70
CA ASN A 62 9.54 27.42 -9.11
C ASN A 62 10.62 27.94 -8.14
N GLY A 63 11.45 27.04 -7.57
CA GLY A 63 12.53 27.39 -6.67
C GLY A 63 12.11 27.78 -5.24
N ALA A 64 10.94 27.35 -4.79
CA ALA A 64 10.47 27.57 -3.43
C ALA A 64 9.46 26.52 -2.97
N TRP A 65 9.33 26.35 -1.64
CA TRP A 65 8.31 25.52 -1.02
C TRP A 65 6.94 26.20 -1.02
N HIS A 66 5.94 25.52 -1.53
CA HIS A 66 4.55 26.02 -1.59
C HIS A 66 3.57 25.03 -0.97
N PRO A 67 2.74 25.45 0.00
CA PRO A 67 1.53 24.72 0.38
C PRO A 67 0.52 24.80 -0.77
N VAL A 68 0.29 23.70 -1.48
CA VAL A 68 -0.50 23.70 -2.75
C VAL A 68 -1.85 23.02 -2.63
N LEU A 69 -1.93 21.97 -1.81
CA LEU A 69 -3.16 21.21 -1.57
C LEU A 69 -3.47 21.20 -0.08
N ARG A 70 -4.72 21.30 0.27
CA ARG A 70 -5.19 20.98 1.61
C ARG A 70 -6.47 20.15 1.55
N SER A 71 -6.62 19.24 2.49
CA SER A 71 -7.79 18.38 2.55
C SER A 71 -8.41 18.36 3.94
N GLN A 72 -9.71 18.13 3.98
CA GLN A 72 -10.49 18.02 5.21
C GLN A 72 -11.46 16.85 5.10
N VAL A 73 -11.47 15.98 6.10
CA VAL A 73 -12.50 14.95 6.24
C VAL A 73 -13.78 15.61 6.75
N ARG A 74 -14.90 15.32 6.11
CA ARG A 74 -16.22 15.81 6.49
C ARG A 74 -16.87 14.89 7.55
N PRO A 75 -17.90 15.37 8.27
CA PRO A 75 -18.60 14.55 9.25
C PRO A 75 -19.26 13.28 8.69
N ASP A 76 -19.58 13.26 7.38
CA ASP A 76 -20.13 12.11 6.66
C ASP A 76 -19.05 11.12 6.20
N GLY A 77 -17.78 11.35 6.56
CA GLY A 77 -16.63 10.54 6.15
C GLY A 77 -16.08 10.87 4.75
N GLY A 78 -16.75 11.71 3.99
CA GLY A 78 -16.24 12.21 2.72
C GLY A 78 -15.06 13.17 2.89
N ARG A 79 -14.42 13.58 1.81
CA ARG A 79 -13.24 14.46 1.84
C ARG A 79 -13.35 15.59 0.83
N ASN A 80 -13.04 16.79 1.30
CA ASN A 80 -12.89 17.98 0.47
C ASN A 80 -11.41 18.25 0.23
N PHE A 81 -11.08 18.68 -0.98
CA PHE A 81 -9.76 19.19 -1.35
C PHE A 81 -9.88 20.64 -1.80
N GLU A 82 -8.92 21.45 -1.39
CA GLU A 82 -8.73 22.82 -1.83
C GLU A 82 -7.35 22.96 -2.43
N LEU A 83 -7.24 23.80 -3.45
CA LEU A 83 -6.02 24.07 -4.21
C LEU A 83 -5.61 25.53 -4.04
N ARG A 84 -4.31 25.77 -3.97
CA ARG A 84 -3.71 27.10 -4.04
C ARG A 84 -2.42 27.03 -4.85
N LEU A 85 -2.44 27.48 -6.06
CA LEU A 85 -1.25 27.51 -6.91
C LEU A 85 -0.30 28.67 -6.50
N PRO A 86 1.02 28.58 -6.81
CA PRO A 86 1.93 29.70 -6.65
C PRO A 86 1.40 30.95 -7.34
N GLY A 87 1.24 32.04 -6.57
CA GLY A 87 0.63 33.31 -7.02
C GLY A 87 -0.84 33.49 -6.65
N ASP A 88 -1.55 32.44 -6.23
CA ASP A 88 -2.93 32.59 -5.76
C ASP A 88 -2.96 33.25 -4.37
N ALA A 89 -3.85 34.21 -4.20
CA ALA A 89 -4.03 34.94 -2.95
C ALA A 89 -4.73 34.08 -1.87
N SER A 90 -5.56 33.10 -2.28
CA SER A 90 -6.40 32.30 -1.37
C SER A 90 -6.56 30.85 -1.84
N TRP A 91 -6.97 30.02 -0.92
CA TRP A 91 -7.40 28.65 -1.20
C TRP A 91 -8.76 28.67 -1.93
N ARG A 92 -8.93 27.76 -2.88
CA ARG A 92 -10.19 27.55 -3.59
C ARG A 92 -10.61 26.09 -3.58
N PRO A 93 -11.93 25.79 -3.56
CA PRO A 93 -12.41 24.42 -3.73
C PRO A 93 -11.84 23.78 -5.00
N PHE A 94 -11.50 22.49 -4.92
CA PHE A 94 -10.92 21.75 -6.04
C PHE A 94 -11.68 20.44 -6.31
N LEU A 95 -11.65 19.49 -5.38
CA LEU A 95 -12.32 18.19 -5.49
C LEU A 95 -13.12 17.92 -4.24
N GLN A 96 -14.20 17.17 -4.41
CA GLN A 96 -15.00 16.66 -3.31
C GLN A 96 -15.33 15.20 -3.57
N PHE A 97 -15.09 14.36 -2.56
CA PHE A 97 -15.36 12.94 -2.59
C PHE A 97 -16.37 12.59 -1.51
N ASP A 98 -17.24 11.62 -1.78
CA ASP A 98 -18.05 10.95 -0.77
C ASP A 98 -17.21 9.97 0.06
N PHE A 99 -17.85 9.27 0.99
CA PHE A 99 -17.19 8.28 1.83
C PHE A 99 -16.55 7.16 1.00
N ASP A 100 -17.26 6.63 0.00
CA ASP A 100 -16.82 5.48 -0.81
C ASP A 100 -15.54 5.80 -1.61
N ASP A 101 -15.47 6.99 -2.19
CA ASP A 101 -14.30 7.45 -2.91
C ASP A 101 -13.15 7.81 -1.96
N THR A 102 -13.48 8.33 -0.77
CA THR A 102 -12.48 8.67 0.25
C THR A 102 -11.79 7.43 0.79
N ILE A 103 -12.54 6.39 1.15
CA ILE A 103 -11.99 5.15 1.72
C ILE A 103 -11.20 4.35 0.67
N SER A 104 -11.53 4.52 -0.62
CA SER A 104 -10.79 3.93 -1.75
C SER A 104 -9.58 4.77 -2.20
N ASN A 105 -9.16 5.75 -1.38
CA ASN A 105 -8.01 6.63 -1.62
C ASN A 105 -8.08 7.46 -2.90
N SER A 106 -9.28 7.89 -3.31
CA SER A 106 -9.41 8.88 -4.38
C SER A 106 -8.86 10.24 -3.93
N GLY A 107 -8.01 10.84 -4.77
CA GLY A 107 -7.46 12.15 -4.50
C GLY A 107 -6.26 12.53 -5.38
N PRO A 108 -5.84 13.81 -5.30
CA PRO A 108 -4.60 14.28 -5.91
C PRO A 108 -3.40 13.72 -5.14
N SER A 109 -2.31 13.43 -5.87
CA SER A 109 -1.08 12.85 -5.32
C SER A 109 0.05 13.88 -5.19
N GLY A 110 0.31 14.67 -6.24
CA GLY A 110 1.38 15.68 -6.25
C GLY A 110 1.63 16.25 -7.63
N PHE A 111 2.40 17.33 -7.69
CA PHE A 111 2.82 17.97 -8.92
C PHE A 111 4.08 17.32 -9.51
N THR A 112 4.21 17.41 -10.84
CA THR A 112 5.51 17.22 -11.49
C THR A 112 6.48 18.30 -11.05
N ARG A 113 7.80 18.04 -11.12
CA ARG A 113 8.84 19.00 -10.66
C ARG A 113 8.77 20.35 -11.36
N ASP A 114 8.41 20.35 -12.65
CA ASP A 114 8.22 21.58 -13.43
C ASP A 114 6.87 22.28 -13.13
N GLY A 115 6.06 21.70 -12.24
CA GLY A 115 4.76 22.24 -11.83
C GLY A 115 3.71 22.27 -12.92
N ARG A 116 3.94 21.61 -14.07
CA ARG A 116 2.99 21.62 -15.20
C ARG A 116 1.80 20.70 -15.01
N TRP A 117 1.99 19.59 -14.29
CA TRP A 117 0.97 18.58 -14.13
C TRP A 117 0.75 18.23 -12.66
N LEU A 118 -0.49 18.18 -12.24
CA LEU A 118 -0.93 17.54 -10.99
C LEU A 118 -1.43 16.16 -11.32
N TYR A 119 -0.89 15.14 -10.66
CA TYR A 119 -1.34 13.77 -10.78
C TYR A 119 -2.29 13.39 -9.64
N GLY A 120 -3.09 12.36 -9.86
CA GLY A 120 -3.97 11.80 -8.85
C GLY A 120 -4.48 10.42 -9.19
N GLN A 121 -5.14 9.81 -8.22
CA GLN A 121 -5.82 8.53 -8.35
C GLN A 121 -7.31 8.75 -8.08
N LEU A 122 -8.19 8.30 -8.97
CA LEU A 122 -9.64 8.43 -8.82
C LEU A 122 -10.35 7.11 -9.08
N SER A 123 -11.30 6.77 -8.21
CA SER A 123 -12.25 5.66 -8.39
C SER A 123 -13.70 6.13 -8.50
N THR A 124 -13.94 7.45 -8.62
CA THR A 124 -15.28 8.03 -8.75
C THR A 124 -16.03 7.44 -9.93
N GLY A 125 -17.20 6.85 -9.65
CA GLY A 125 -18.05 6.18 -10.65
C GLY A 125 -17.52 4.84 -11.17
N GLU A 126 -16.40 4.34 -10.64
CA GLU A 126 -15.78 3.07 -11.05
C GLU A 126 -15.38 2.25 -9.82
N ASP A 127 -15.30 0.92 -9.99
CA ASP A 127 -14.83 0.00 -8.95
C ASP A 127 -13.31 0.09 -8.75
N ARG A 128 -12.59 0.27 -9.86
CA ARG A 128 -11.11 0.27 -9.88
C ARG A 128 -10.55 1.66 -10.09
N PRO A 129 -9.36 1.95 -9.53
CA PRO A 129 -8.76 3.27 -9.63
C PRO A 129 -8.21 3.57 -11.04
N ARG A 130 -8.19 4.85 -11.37
CA ARG A 130 -7.58 5.42 -12.57
C ARG A 130 -6.45 6.33 -12.18
N LEU A 131 -5.33 6.27 -12.91
CA LEU A 131 -4.33 7.33 -12.89
C LEU A 131 -4.83 8.49 -13.73
N VAL A 132 -4.87 9.66 -13.16
CA VAL A 132 -5.33 10.89 -13.81
C VAL A 132 -4.32 12.00 -13.66
N ARG A 133 -4.45 13.04 -14.52
CA ARG A 133 -3.69 14.28 -14.36
C ARG A 133 -4.50 15.51 -14.77
N TRP A 134 -4.09 16.65 -14.24
CA TRP A 134 -4.59 17.97 -14.60
C TRP A 134 -3.41 18.85 -15.04
N SER A 135 -3.52 19.54 -16.17
CA SER A 135 -2.52 20.55 -16.53
C SER A 135 -2.66 21.78 -15.62
N ARG A 136 -1.55 22.47 -15.32
CA ARG A 136 -1.58 23.71 -14.56
C ARG A 136 -2.45 24.77 -15.20
N GLU A 137 -2.46 24.87 -16.54
CA GLU A 137 -3.30 25.78 -17.29
C GLU A 137 -4.79 25.47 -17.05
N HIS A 138 -5.16 24.19 -17.13
CA HIS A 138 -6.53 23.75 -16.82
C HIS A 138 -6.89 24.06 -15.36
N LEU A 139 -6.00 23.78 -14.41
CA LEU A 139 -6.20 24.11 -13.01
C LEU A 139 -6.40 25.60 -12.74
N GLN A 140 -5.77 26.50 -13.51
CA GLN A 140 -5.95 27.94 -13.36
C GLN A 140 -7.33 28.45 -13.84
N SER A 141 -7.92 27.76 -14.79
CA SER A 141 -9.18 28.15 -15.45
C SER A 141 -10.41 27.37 -15.00
N CYS A 142 -10.25 26.13 -14.52
CA CYS A 142 -11.37 25.33 -14.04
C CYS A 142 -11.90 25.83 -12.69
N GLY A 143 -13.21 25.81 -12.53
CA GLY A 143 -13.88 26.09 -11.27
C GLY A 143 -13.87 24.87 -10.34
N THR A 144 -15.04 24.50 -9.85
CA THR A 144 -15.24 23.29 -9.00
C THR A 144 -15.38 22.00 -9.82
N ASP A 145 -15.56 22.09 -11.12
CA ASP A 145 -15.67 20.93 -12.04
C ASP A 145 -14.40 20.80 -12.89
N CYS A 146 -13.33 20.41 -12.23
CA CYS A 146 -12.02 20.19 -12.84
C CYS A 146 -11.90 18.75 -13.35
N THR A 147 -12.40 18.48 -14.55
CA THR A 147 -12.30 17.14 -15.16
C THR A 147 -10.83 16.81 -15.52
N PRO A 148 -10.25 15.68 -15.03
CA PRO A 148 -8.90 15.30 -15.37
C PRO A 148 -8.79 14.57 -16.72
N GLU A 149 -7.58 14.52 -17.26
CA GLU A 149 -7.19 13.58 -18.28
C GLU A 149 -6.93 12.21 -17.63
N VAL A 150 -7.52 11.13 -18.15
CA VAL A 150 -7.29 9.76 -17.70
C VAL A 150 -6.14 9.16 -18.51
N LEU A 151 -5.08 8.76 -17.80
CA LEU A 151 -3.88 8.16 -18.39
C LEU A 151 -3.93 6.64 -18.38
N HIS A 152 -4.47 6.07 -17.32
CA HIS A 152 -4.54 4.62 -17.17
C HIS A 152 -5.76 4.24 -16.32
N ARG A 153 -6.36 3.08 -16.65
CA ARG A 153 -7.42 2.41 -15.87
C ARG A 153 -6.85 1.12 -15.33
N SER A 154 -6.74 1.00 -14.03
CA SER A 154 -6.17 -0.19 -13.42
C SER A 154 -7.00 -1.44 -13.72
N SER A 155 -6.31 -2.53 -14.04
CA SER A 155 -6.90 -3.87 -14.12
C SER A 155 -7.03 -4.54 -12.75
N ALA A 156 -6.26 -4.07 -11.77
CA ALA A 156 -6.29 -4.49 -10.37
C ALA A 156 -7.11 -3.51 -9.52
N GLY A 157 -7.35 -3.86 -8.26
CA GLY A 157 -8.06 -3.01 -7.31
C GLY A 157 -7.20 -1.89 -6.72
N ALA A 158 -5.89 -1.91 -6.95
CA ALA A 158 -4.95 -0.88 -6.53
C ALA A 158 -3.73 -0.82 -7.44
N PHE A 159 -3.13 0.36 -7.54
CA PHE A 159 -1.81 0.56 -8.14
C PHE A 159 -1.01 1.61 -7.36
N ALA A 160 0.29 1.62 -7.59
CA ALA A 160 1.19 2.69 -7.17
C ALA A 160 2.09 3.11 -8.34
N VAL A 161 2.63 4.32 -8.31
CA VAL A 161 3.71 4.71 -9.21
C VAL A 161 4.96 3.97 -8.75
N ASP A 162 5.50 3.10 -9.61
CA ASP A 162 6.72 2.31 -9.35
C ASP A 162 7.96 3.07 -9.77
N LEU A 163 7.90 3.72 -10.95
CA LEU A 163 8.97 4.58 -11.45
C LEU A 163 8.39 5.88 -12.02
N SER A 164 9.19 6.94 -11.87
CA SER A 164 8.96 8.22 -12.54
C SER A 164 10.25 8.69 -13.20
N ASP A 165 10.14 9.49 -14.22
CA ASP A 165 11.27 10.24 -14.77
C ASP A 165 11.88 11.13 -13.68
N LEU A 166 13.21 11.07 -13.51
CA LEU A 166 13.88 11.76 -12.39
C LEU A 166 13.88 13.29 -12.53
N ASP A 167 13.86 13.79 -13.76
CA ASP A 167 13.94 15.23 -14.00
C ASP A 167 12.57 15.90 -13.92
N THR A 168 11.55 15.25 -14.46
CA THR A 168 10.21 15.80 -14.53
C THR A 168 9.28 15.32 -13.43
N GLY A 169 9.53 14.14 -12.85
CA GLY A 169 8.62 13.48 -11.92
C GLY A 169 7.41 12.82 -12.60
N ILE A 170 7.39 12.77 -13.94
CA ILE A 170 6.30 12.12 -14.70
C ILE A 170 6.34 10.61 -14.46
N PRO A 171 5.22 9.97 -14.06
CA PRO A 171 5.15 8.52 -13.92
C PRO A 171 5.49 7.79 -15.22
N THR A 172 6.42 6.85 -15.16
CA THR A 172 6.86 6.03 -16.30
C THR A 172 6.44 4.58 -16.18
N VAL A 173 6.27 4.08 -14.95
CA VAL A 173 5.83 2.71 -14.66
C VAL A 173 4.86 2.74 -13.49
N LEU A 174 3.77 1.98 -13.61
CA LEU A 174 2.89 1.65 -12.50
C LEU A 174 3.13 0.22 -12.05
N LYS A 175 2.97 -0.03 -10.75
CA LYS A 175 2.88 -1.38 -10.17
C LYS A 175 1.44 -1.61 -9.75
N GLU A 176 0.74 -2.50 -10.44
CA GLU A 176 -0.58 -2.97 -10.05
C GLU A 176 -0.45 -4.22 -9.17
N VAL A 177 -1.31 -4.34 -8.17
CA VAL A 177 -1.27 -5.44 -7.21
C VAL A 177 -2.65 -6.06 -7.07
N ASP A 178 -2.77 -7.30 -7.56
CA ASP A 178 -3.88 -8.19 -7.27
C ASP A 178 -3.38 -9.33 -6.36
N LEU A 179 -3.48 -10.59 -6.71
CA LEU A 179 -2.82 -11.72 -6.01
C LEU A 179 -1.30 -11.63 -6.13
N ARG A 180 -0.82 -11.19 -7.27
CA ARG A 180 0.61 -10.92 -7.55
C ARG A 180 0.74 -9.51 -8.12
N SER A 181 1.93 -8.95 -8.02
CA SER A 181 2.21 -7.67 -8.66
C SER A 181 2.55 -7.83 -10.13
N HIS A 182 2.16 -6.84 -10.94
CA HIS A 182 2.63 -6.70 -12.32
C HIS A 182 2.87 -5.22 -12.64
N ARG A 183 3.69 -4.96 -13.65
CA ARG A 183 4.02 -3.60 -14.05
C ARG A 183 3.28 -3.20 -15.32
N VAL A 184 2.88 -1.95 -15.35
CA VAL A 184 2.31 -1.29 -16.53
C VAL A 184 3.25 -0.18 -16.95
N VAL A 185 3.83 -0.33 -18.13
CA VAL A 185 4.78 0.64 -18.68
C VAL A 185 3.99 1.76 -19.36
N LEU A 186 4.16 2.99 -18.87
CA LEU A 186 3.56 4.20 -19.42
C LEU A 186 4.50 4.87 -20.42
N ASP A 187 5.82 4.77 -20.20
CA ASP A 187 6.84 5.28 -21.10
C ASP A 187 7.71 4.12 -21.60
N PRO A 188 7.68 3.81 -22.91
CA PRO A 188 8.47 2.73 -23.49
C PRO A 188 10.00 2.88 -23.33
N SER A 189 10.52 4.07 -23.04
CA SER A 189 11.95 4.30 -22.85
C SER A 189 12.56 3.51 -21.69
N VAL A 190 11.75 3.11 -20.70
CA VAL A 190 12.21 2.31 -19.54
C VAL A 190 12.09 0.80 -19.74
N GLN A 191 11.56 0.34 -20.88
CA GLN A 191 11.27 -1.10 -21.08
C GLN A 191 12.52 -1.96 -20.99
N SER A 192 13.61 -1.55 -21.61
CA SER A 192 14.88 -2.32 -21.59
C SER A 192 15.45 -2.45 -20.18
N ASP A 193 15.27 -1.44 -19.33
CA ASP A 193 15.71 -1.48 -17.94
C ASP A 193 14.86 -2.49 -17.14
N LEU A 194 13.56 -2.50 -17.35
CA LEU A 194 12.65 -3.47 -16.70
C LEU A 194 12.95 -4.89 -17.15
N ASP A 195 13.12 -5.14 -18.45
CA ASP A 195 13.49 -6.45 -18.99
C ASP A 195 14.78 -6.98 -18.35
N ARG A 196 15.76 -6.09 -18.14
CA ARG A 196 17.02 -6.42 -17.49
C ARG A 196 16.84 -6.81 -16.02
N LEU A 197 16.00 -6.07 -15.29
CA LEU A 197 15.69 -6.36 -13.89
C LEU A 197 14.84 -7.63 -13.75
N GLU A 198 13.91 -7.89 -14.67
CA GLU A 198 13.15 -9.15 -14.72
C GLU A 198 14.05 -10.35 -14.94
N GLN A 199 15.04 -10.24 -15.84
CA GLN A 199 16.05 -11.29 -16.03
C GLN A 199 16.87 -11.53 -14.75
N LEU A 200 17.24 -10.47 -14.03
CA LEU A 200 17.98 -10.58 -12.77
C LEU A 200 17.12 -11.23 -11.67
N ALA A 201 15.87 -10.81 -11.54
CA ALA A 201 14.97 -11.30 -10.53
C ALA A 201 14.53 -12.76 -10.77
N GLY A 202 14.44 -13.18 -12.06
CA GLY A 202 13.92 -14.50 -12.42
C GLY A 202 12.47 -14.68 -11.95
N PRO A 203 12.16 -15.73 -11.15
CA PRO A 203 10.81 -15.96 -10.64
C PRO A 203 10.44 -15.06 -9.46
N ASN A 204 11.40 -14.30 -8.92
CA ASN A 204 11.20 -13.44 -7.75
C ASN A 204 10.61 -12.08 -8.16
N GLU A 205 10.05 -11.37 -7.20
CA GLU A 205 9.65 -9.98 -7.40
C GLU A 205 10.82 -9.03 -7.13
N PHE A 206 10.85 -7.90 -7.86
CA PHE A 206 11.81 -6.85 -7.59
C PHE A 206 11.12 -5.49 -7.35
N SER A 207 11.86 -4.57 -6.78
CA SER A 207 11.48 -3.17 -6.66
C SER A 207 12.73 -2.30 -6.82
N VAL A 208 12.63 -1.23 -7.58
CA VAL A 208 13.65 -0.19 -7.62
C VAL A 208 13.46 0.67 -6.37
N VAL A 209 14.40 0.56 -5.44
CA VAL A 209 14.32 1.20 -4.13
C VAL A 209 14.78 2.65 -4.20
N ASP A 210 15.84 2.88 -4.97
CA ASP A 210 16.42 4.21 -5.15
C ASP A 210 17.26 4.27 -6.43
N ARG A 211 17.57 5.49 -6.88
CA ARG A 211 18.40 5.77 -8.05
C ARG A 211 19.28 6.99 -7.77
N ASP A 212 20.51 6.98 -8.26
CA ASP A 212 21.35 8.17 -8.19
C ASP A 212 20.80 9.30 -9.09
N LEU A 213 21.23 10.52 -8.85
CA LEU A 213 20.77 11.71 -9.60
C LEU A 213 21.06 11.63 -11.10
N GLY A 214 22.13 10.91 -11.49
CA GLY A 214 22.48 10.67 -12.89
C GLY A 214 21.69 9.55 -13.54
N ASN A 215 20.81 8.87 -12.78
CA ASN A 215 20.06 7.68 -13.23
C ASN A 215 20.96 6.56 -13.78
N SER A 216 22.23 6.55 -13.38
CA SER A 216 23.22 5.57 -13.83
C SER A 216 23.31 4.37 -12.89
N ARG A 217 22.97 4.54 -11.61
CA ARG A 217 23.02 3.48 -10.60
C ARG A 217 21.67 3.32 -9.91
N TRP A 218 21.20 2.09 -9.95
CA TRP A 218 19.92 1.73 -9.30
C TRP A 218 20.14 0.79 -8.14
N LEU A 219 19.52 1.10 -6.99
CA LEU A 219 19.40 0.19 -5.87
C LEU A 219 18.13 -0.63 -6.06
N VAL A 220 18.28 -1.94 -6.18
CA VAL A 220 17.19 -2.87 -6.45
C VAL A 220 17.04 -3.85 -5.30
N ALA A 221 15.83 -4.03 -4.80
CA ALA A 221 15.49 -5.09 -3.87
C ALA A 221 14.81 -6.24 -4.63
N ILE A 222 15.28 -7.46 -4.42
CA ILE A 222 14.73 -8.69 -5.00
C ILE A 222 14.37 -9.62 -3.85
N GLY A 223 13.16 -10.18 -3.89
CA GLY A 223 12.68 -11.11 -2.87
C GLY A 223 11.53 -11.97 -3.37
N SER A 224 11.20 -13.01 -2.62
CA SER A 224 10.09 -13.91 -2.92
C SER A 224 9.37 -14.38 -1.64
N ASP A 225 8.49 -15.32 -1.79
CA ASP A 225 7.86 -16.04 -0.67
C ASP A 225 8.82 -16.94 0.10
N GLN A 226 9.94 -17.35 -0.56
CA GLN A 226 10.96 -18.25 0.01
C GLN A 226 12.30 -17.52 0.26
N GLN A 227 12.39 -16.25 -0.02
CA GLN A 227 13.61 -15.49 0.15
C GLN A 227 13.32 -14.07 0.64
N GLY A 228 13.95 -13.69 1.75
CA GLY A 228 13.91 -12.31 2.22
C GLY A 228 14.53 -11.34 1.23
N PRO A 229 14.19 -10.04 1.31
CA PRO A 229 14.71 -9.05 0.38
C PRO A 229 16.23 -9.04 0.35
N GLN A 230 16.80 -9.13 -0.84
CA GLN A 230 18.22 -8.95 -1.13
C GLN A 230 18.40 -7.65 -1.89
N TYR A 231 19.38 -6.87 -1.50
CA TYR A 231 19.69 -5.59 -2.13
C TYR A 231 20.83 -5.75 -3.11
N TRP A 232 20.63 -5.18 -4.30
CA TRP A 232 21.54 -5.22 -5.43
C TRP A 232 21.80 -3.81 -5.93
N LEU A 233 23.03 -3.53 -6.33
CA LEU A 233 23.40 -2.30 -7.04
C LEU A 233 23.60 -2.65 -8.50
N TRP A 234 22.88 -1.99 -9.37
CA TRP A 234 23.02 -2.08 -10.82
C TRP A 234 23.62 -0.79 -11.38
N ASP A 235 24.81 -0.89 -11.98
CA ASP A 235 25.43 0.15 -12.78
C ASP A 235 24.94 -0.02 -14.22
N ARG A 236 24.08 0.87 -14.70
CA ARG A 236 23.41 0.76 -16.00
C ARG A 236 24.35 1.06 -17.17
N GLU A 237 25.36 1.91 -16.98
CA GLU A 237 26.32 2.28 -18.02
C GLU A 237 27.27 1.13 -18.35
N GLN A 238 27.66 0.36 -17.32
CA GLN A 238 28.57 -0.77 -17.46
C GLN A 238 27.84 -2.11 -17.54
N ASP A 239 26.52 -2.11 -17.33
CA ASP A 239 25.67 -3.29 -17.11
C ASP A 239 26.23 -4.25 -16.05
N GLU A 240 26.83 -3.68 -15.01
CA GLU A 240 27.36 -4.44 -13.88
C GLU A 240 26.36 -4.50 -12.74
N ILE A 241 26.07 -5.72 -12.28
CA ILE A 241 25.15 -5.96 -11.16
C ILE A 241 25.92 -6.67 -10.05
N ARG A 242 25.84 -6.13 -8.84
CA ARG A 242 26.44 -6.77 -7.66
C ARG A 242 25.47 -6.82 -6.49
N LYS A 243 25.42 -7.96 -5.82
CA LYS A 243 24.70 -8.11 -4.54
C LYS A 243 25.41 -7.28 -3.46
N LEU A 244 24.64 -6.51 -2.71
CA LEU A 244 25.14 -5.75 -1.56
C LEU A 244 24.99 -6.56 -0.25
N PHE A 245 23.77 -6.95 0.05
CA PHE A 245 23.46 -7.72 1.26
C PHE A 245 22.06 -8.38 1.16
N SER A 246 21.82 -9.34 2.06
CA SER A 246 20.48 -9.87 2.36
C SER A 246 19.98 -9.23 3.66
N VAL A 247 18.69 -8.88 3.72
CA VAL A 247 18.07 -8.33 4.95
C VAL A 247 18.02 -9.38 6.06
N GLN A 248 17.86 -10.64 5.68
CA GLN A 248 17.74 -11.76 6.61
C GLN A 248 18.72 -12.89 6.24
N PRO A 249 20.05 -12.65 6.32
CA PRO A 249 21.06 -13.59 5.81
C PRO A 249 21.01 -14.95 6.52
N ARG A 250 20.47 -15.02 7.75
CA ARG A 250 20.29 -16.29 8.47
C ARG A 250 19.21 -17.18 7.87
N LEU A 251 18.28 -16.63 7.07
CA LEU A 251 17.25 -17.42 6.38
C LEU A 251 17.74 -17.97 5.05
N ASP A 252 18.82 -17.43 4.50
CA ASP A 252 19.37 -17.85 3.19
C ASP A 252 19.84 -19.31 3.21
N ASP A 253 20.09 -19.88 4.41
CA ASP A 253 20.55 -21.27 4.61
C ASP A 253 19.40 -22.28 4.85
N TYR A 254 18.13 -21.83 4.83
CA TYR A 254 16.98 -22.68 5.11
C TYR A 254 16.09 -22.84 3.88
N ASP A 255 15.56 -24.06 3.70
CA ASP A 255 14.52 -24.35 2.72
C ASP A 255 13.17 -23.82 3.26
N LEU A 256 12.76 -22.69 2.75
CA LEU A 256 11.48 -22.08 3.08
C LEU A 256 10.36 -22.63 2.19
N VAL A 257 9.11 -22.61 2.69
CA VAL A 257 7.97 -23.14 1.96
C VAL A 257 7.41 -22.11 0.98
N PRO A 258 6.94 -22.53 -0.21
CA PRO A 258 6.29 -21.63 -1.15
C PRO A 258 4.92 -21.15 -0.65
N MET A 259 4.48 -20.00 -1.17
CA MET A 259 3.17 -19.43 -0.94
C MET A 259 2.36 -19.48 -2.25
N GLU A 260 1.32 -20.30 -2.27
CA GLU A 260 0.38 -20.40 -3.37
C GLU A 260 -0.59 -19.21 -3.35
N SER A 261 -0.85 -18.59 -4.51
CA SER A 261 -1.91 -17.59 -4.67
C SER A 261 -3.19 -18.27 -5.12
N LEU A 262 -4.31 -18.01 -4.46
CA LEU A 262 -5.58 -18.69 -4.67
C LEU A 262 -6.71 -17.68 -4.91
N ASP A 263 -7.62 -18.03 -5.80
CA ASP A 263 -8.86 -17.31 -6.06
C ASP A 263 -10.04 -18.15 -5.58
N LEU A 264 -10.43 -17.97 -4.31
CA LEU A 264 -11.53 -18.67 -3.70
C LEU A 264 -12.86 -17.95 -3.95
N LYS A 265 -13.96 -18.60 -3.61
CA LYS A 265 -15.31 -18.01 -3.68
C LYS A 265 -16.03 -18.21 -2.36
N ALA A 266 -16.58 -17.12 -1.85
CA ALA A 266 -17.56 -17.18 -0.76
C ALA A 266 -18.88 -17.83 -1.22
N ARG A 267 -19.70 -18.27 -0.28
CA ARG A 267 -21.04 -18.86 -0.49
C ARG A 267 -22.00 -17.97 -1.30
N ASP A 268 -21.79 -16.66 -1.25
CA ASP A 268 -22.55 -15.68 -2.03
C ASP A 268 -21.93 -15.38 -3.41
N GLY A 269 -20.89 -16.12 -3.79
CA GLY A 269 -20.19 -16.00 -5.07
C GLY A 269 -19.14 -14.90 -5.14
N ARG A 270 -18.89 -14.16 -4.05
CA ARG A 270 -17.84 -13.14 -3.99
C ARG A 270 -16.46 -13.79 -4.08
N ARG A 271 -15.58 -13.15 -4.84
CA ARG A 271 -14.17 -13.51 -4.93
C ARG A 271 -13.47 -13.29 -3.59
N LEU A 272 -12.69 -14.26 -3.15
CA LEU A 272 -11.86 -14.22 -1.95
C LEU A 272 -10.41 -14.53 -2.32
N PRO A 273 -9.59 -13.51 -2.61
CA PRO A 273 -8.17 -13.69 -2.85
C PRO A 273 -7.48 -14.23 -1.60
N ALA A 274 -6.68 -15.28 -1.73
CA ALA A 274 -6.08 -15.96 -0.59
C ALA A 274 -4.66 -16.45 -0.89
N TYR A 275 -3.94 -16.80 0.17
CA TYR A 275 -2.59 -17.34 0.10
C TYR A 275 -2.47 -18.57 0.99
N LEU A 276 -1.89 -19.64 0.46
CA LEU A 276 -1.71 -20.91 1.16
C LEU A 276 -0.22 -21.28 1.18
N SER A 277 0.30 -21.59 2.37
CA SER A 277 1.59 -22.25 2.53
C SER A 277 1.38 -23.63 3.11
N ARG A 278 1.89 -24.67 2.40
CA ARG A 278 1.75 -26.06 2.83
C ARG A 278 2.95 -26.48 3.66
N THR A 279 2.73 -27.14 4.78
CA THR A 279 3.83 -27.73 5.54
C THR A 279 4.54 -28.81 4.73
N PRO A 280 5.88 -28.87 4.74
CA PRO A 280 6.64 -29.98 4.19
C PRO A 280 6.69 -31.17 5.15
N LEU A 281 6.28 -30.99 6.42
CA LEU A 281 6.34 -31.98 7.47
C LEU A 281 5.03 -32.79 7.52
N VAL A 282 4.87 -33.70 6.57
CA VAL A 282 3.69 -34.58 6.50
C VAL A 282 4.02 -35.87 7.23
N ALA A 283 3.47 -36.05 8.44
CA ALA A 283 3.68 -37.27 9.25
C ALA A 283 2.89 -38.45 8.68
N GLU A 284 1.67 -38.20 8.22
CA GLU A 284 0.77 -39.18 7.62
C GLU A 284 0.17 -38.61 6.33
N PRO A 285 -0.01 -39.42 5.27
CA PRO A 285 -0.70 -38.98 4.06
C PRO A 285 -2.13 -38.55 4.36
N GLY A 286 -2.56 -37.43 3.73
CA GLY A 286 -3.92 -36.91 3.86
C GLY A 286 -3.97 -35.44 4.36
N PRO A 287 -5.16 -34.97 4.79
CA PRO A 287 -5.36 -33.63 5.30
C PRO A 287 -4.49 -33.32 6.52
N GLN A 288 -3.92 -32.13 6.57
CA GLN A 288 -3.03 -31.69 7.65
C GLN A 288 -3.71 -30.66 8.55
N PRO A 289 -3.19 -30.43 9.79
CA PRO A 289 -3.63 -29.31 10.61
C PRO A 289 -3.50 -27.99 9.85
N LEU A 290 -4.50 -27.12 9.95
CA LEU A 290 -4.50 -25.83 9.27
C LEU A 290 -4.69 -24.68 10.25
N VAL A 291 -3.89 -23.62 10.08
CA VAL A 291 -4.08 -22.33 10.73
C VAL A 291 -4.62 -21.34 9.72
N LEU A 292 -5.83 -20.84 9.96
CA LEU A 292 -6.37 -19.65 9.28
C LEU A 292 -5.76 -18.42 9.93
N LEU A 293 -4.89 -17.73 9.21
CA LEU A 293 -4.24 -16.49 9.65
C LEU A 293 -5.03 -15.30 9.11
N VAL A 294 -5.62 -14.51 10.01
CA VAL A 294 -6.51 -13.39 9.67
C VAL A 294 -5.79 -12.06 9.89
N HIS A 295 -5.65 -11.26 8.83
CA HIS A 295 -5.05 -9.94 8.95
C HIS A 295 -5.90 -8.94 9.73
N GLY A 296 -5.25 -7.95 10.32
CA GLY A 296 -5.89 -6.82 11.00
C GLY A 296 -6.44 -5.76 10.03
N GLY A 297 -6.93 -4.67 10.57
CA GLY A 297 -7.52 -3.58 9.81
C GLY A 297 -8.96 -3.31 10.29
N PRO A 298 -10.03 -3.76 9.60
CA PRO A 298 -10.10 -4.72 8.47
C PRO A 298 -9.67 -4.17 7.12
N GLN A 299 -9.61 -2.84 6.96
CA GLN A 299 -9.17 -2.18 5.72
C GLN A 299 -7.64 -2.25 5.56
N ALA A 300 -7.15 -3.47 5.41
CA ALA A 300 -5.78 -3.85 5.11
C ALA A 300 -5.80 -5.02 4.13
N ARG A 301 -4.69 -5.68 3.92
CA ARG A 301 -4.65 -6.91 3.12
C ARG A 301 -3.42 -7.74 3.41
N ASP A 302 -3.48 -9.02 3.10
CA ASP A 302 -2.33 -9.89 2.91
C ASP A 302 -1.78 -9.76 1.49
N PHE A 303 -0.47 -10.01 1.36
CA PHE A 303 0.27 -9.99 0.11
C PHE A 303 1.00 -11.31 -0.09
N TRP A 304 1.25 -11.66 -1.34
CA TRP A 304 2.20 -12.70 -1.67
C TRP A 304 3.62 -12.26 -1.31
N GLY A 305 4.40 -13.16 -0.74
CA GLY A 305 5.79 -12.91 -0.39
C GLY A 305 6.20 -13.63 0.89
N LEU A 306 7.41 -13.35 1.37
CA LEU A 306 7.92 -13.93 2.61
C LEU A 306 7.11 -13.45 3.81
N ASN A 307 6.28 -14.34 4.34
CA ASN A 307 5.54 -14.10 5.57
C ASN A 307 6.15 -14.93 6.71
N PRO A 308 6.72 -14.30 7.76
CA PRO A 308 7.37 -15.01 8.86
C PRO A 308 6.45 -15.98 9.61
N ILE A 309 5.15 -15.64 9.74
CA ILE A 309 4.18 -16.49 10.44
C ILE A 309 3.86 -17.73 9.61
N HIS A 310 3.66 -17.57 8.28
CA HIS A 310 3.51 -18.71 7.37
C HIS A 310 4.70 -19.65 7.47
N GLN A 311 5.93 -19.13 7.40
CA GLN A 311 7.13 -19.95 7.49
C GLN A 311 7.27 -20.63 8.86
N LEU A 312 7.01 -19.88 9.95
CA LEU A 312 7.08 -20.39 11.31
C LEU A 312 6.14 -21.58 11.53
N LEU A 313 4.89 -21.45 11.11
CA LEU A 313 3.86 -22.48 11.32
C LEU A 313 4.04 -23.66 10.36
N ALA A 314 4.36 -23.38 9.09
CA ALA A 314 4.59 -24.45 8.12
C ALA A 314 5.78 -25.34 8.51
N ASN A 315 6.83 -24.75 9.05
CA ASN A 315 7.99 -25.49 9.60
C ASN A 315 7.66 -26.32 10.87
N ARG A 316 6.43 -26.20 11.41
CA ARG A 316 5.94 -26.93 12.60
C ARG A 316 4.80 -27.89 12.32
N GLY A 317 4.55 -28.16 11.03
CA GLY A 317 3.56 -29.16 10.63
C GLY A 317 2.15 -28.62 10.40
N TYR A 318 1.97 -27.30 10.27
CA TYR A 318 0.68 -26.69 9.97
C TYR A 318 0.64 -26.19 8.53
N HIS A 319 -0.45 -26.41 7.82
CA HIS A 319 -0.79 -25.58 6.67
C HIS A 319 -1.23 -24.20 7.17
N VAL A 320 -0.96 -23.15 6.39
CA VAL A 320 -1.35 -21.78 6.76
C VAL A 320 -2.10 -21.15 5.59
N LEU A 321 -3.34 -20.73 5.86
CA LEU A 321 -4.21 -20.06 4.90
C LEU A 321 -4.46 -18.62 5.36
N SER A 322 -4.11 -17.64 4.53
CA SER A 322 -4.50 -16.23 4.70
C SER A 322 -5.54 -15.85 3.66
N VAL A 323 -6.57 -15.12 4.07
CA VAL A 323 -7.70 -14.75 3.21
C VAL A 323 -7.93 -13.26 3.24
N ASN A 324 -7.99 -12.64 2.07
CA ASN A 324 -8.43 -11.27 1.90
C ASN A 324 -9.97 -11.27 1.81
N TYR A 325 -10.60 -11.31 2.98
CA TYR A 325 -12.06 -11.28 3.16
C TYR A 325 -12.64 -9.93 2.70
N ARG A 326 -13.97 -9.85 2.47
CA ARG A 326 -14.63 -8.57 2.15
C ARG A 326 -14.26 -7.49 3.17
N GLY A 327 -14.00 -6.28 2.71
CA GLY A 327 -13.44 -5.20 3.53
C GLY A 327 -11.92 -5.05 3.36
N SER A 328 -11.21 -6.05 2.78
CA SER A 328 -9.80 -5.92 2.46
C SER A 328 -9.56 -4.91 1.34
N THR A 329 -8.45 -4.18 1.43
CA THR A 329 -8.05 -3.17 0.43
C THR A 329 -7.38 -3.79 -0.80
N GLY A 330 -7.39 -3.06 -1.92
CA GLY A 330 -6.62 -3.42 -3.11
C GLY A 330 -7.29 -4.42 -4.06
N PHE A 331 -8.57 -4.75 -3.85
CA PHE A 331 -9.35 -5.65 -4.71
C PHE A 331 -10.58 -4.96 -5.34
N GLY A 332 -10.57 -3.64 -5.40
CA GLY A 332 -11.65 -2.80 -5.88
C GLY A 332 -12.51 -2.22 -4.76
N LYS A 333 -13.23 -1.14 -5.09
CA LYS A 333 -14.07 -0.41 -4.16
C LYS A 333 -15.24 -1.27 -3.67
N ALA A 334 -15.84 -2.07 -4.54
CA ALA A 334 -16.95 -2.97 -4.20
C ALA A 334 -16.54 -4.07 -3.21
N HIS A 335 -15.29 -4.56 -3.28
CA HIS A 335 -14.77 -5.53 -2.31
C HIS A 335 -14.55 -4.88 -0.95
N LEU A 336 -13.97 -3.67 -0.92
CA LEU A 336 -13.73 -2.89 0.28
C LEU A 336 -15.04 -2.55 1.01
N LEU A 337 -16.02 -1.96 0.30
CA LEU A 337 -17.29 -1.52 0.87
C LEU A 337 -18.19 -2.69 1.31
N ALA A 338 -18.01 -3.87 0.74
CA ALA A 338 -18.79 -5.05 1.13
C ALA A 338 -18.53 -5.53 2.56
N GLY A 339 -17.46 -5.04 3.20
CA GLY A 339 -17.16 -5.32 4.60
C GLY A 339 -17.80 -4.33 5.58
N GLU A 340 -18.43 -3.24 5.09
CA GLU A 340 -18.98 -2.21 5.95
C GLU A 340 -20.19 -2.74 6.74
N GLY A 341 -20.10 -2.64 8.08
CA GLY A 341 -21.13 -3.16 8.99
C GLY A 341 -21.19 -4.69 9.11
N GLU A 342 -20.26 -5.44 8.52
CA GLU A 342 -20.35 -6.90 8.38
C GLU A 342 -19.37 -7.70 9.27
N TRP A 343 -18.82 -7.11 10.32
CA TRP A 343 -17.77 -7.75 11.16
C TRP A 343 -18.13 -9.13 11.70
N TYR A 344 -19.32 -9.32 12.28
CA TYR A 344 -19.75 -10.60 12.86
C TYR A 344 -20.63 -11.43 11.90
N SER A 345 -20.89 -10.93 10.71
CA SER A 345 -21.76 -11.54 9.71
C SER A 345 -20.95 -12.04 8.50
N ARG A 346 -21.07 -11.39 7.36
CA ARG A 346 -20.49 -11.87 6.09
C ARG A 346 -18.98 -11.87 6.05
N MET A 347 -18.31 -10.99 6.79
CA MET A 347 -16.85 -11.05 6.90
C MET A 347 -16.39 -12.33 7.60
N GLN A 348 -17.11 -12.77 8.64
CA GLN A 348 -16.85 -14.04 9.29
C GLN A 348 -17.24 -15.22 8.38
N ASP A 349 -18.34 -15.10 7.60
CA ASP A 349 -18.71 -16.11 6.59
C ASP A 349 -17.58 -16.35 5.59
N ASP A 350 -16.93 -15.30 5.08
CA ASP A 350 -15.80 -15.42 4.15
C ASP A 350 -14.65 -16.26 4.73
N LEU A 351 -14.36 -16.09 6.03
CA LEU A 351 -13.32 -16.86 6.73
C LEU A 351 -13.72 -18.34 6.87
N VAL A 352 -14.97 -18.60 7.23
CA VAL A 352 -15.53 -19.98 7.33
C VAL A 352 -15.54 -20.65 5.95
N ASP A 353 -15.95 -19.95 4.90
CA ASP A 353 -16.00 -20.46 3.54
C ASP A 353 -14.59 -20.84 3.02
N ALA A 354 -13.58 -20.05 3.34
CA ALA A 354 -12.22 -20.35 2.95
C ALA A 354 -11.65 -21.61 3.67
N VAL A 355 -11.98 -21.76 4.94
CA VAL A 355 -11.62 -23.01 5.68
C VAL A 355 -12.39 -24.19 5.14
N GLY A 356 -13.70 -24.04 4.87
CA GLY A 356 -14.55 -25.06 4.27
C GLY A 356 -13.98 -25.54 2.93
N TRP A 357 -13.57 -24.64 2.06
CA TRP A 357 -12.87 -24.95 0.82
C TRP A 357 -11.62 -25.82 1.08
N ALA A 358 -10.78 -25.46 2.06
CA ALA A 358 -9.56 -26.22 2.34
C ALA A 358 -9.86 -27.64 2.85
N VAL A 359 -10.97 -27.84 3.56
CA VAL A 359 -11.45 -29.17 4.00
C VAL A 359 -11.98 -29.97 2.81
N GLU A 360 -12.81 -29.37 1.96
CA GLU A 360 -13.40 -29.99 0.77
C GLU A 360 -12.32 -30.46 -0.22
N GLU A 361 -11.26 -29.66 -0.40
CA GLU A 361 -10.10 -30.02 -1.24
C GLU A 361 -9.16 -31.06 -0.60
N GLY A 362 -9.47 -31.54 0.60
CA GLY A 362 -8.64 -32.51 1.32
C GLY A 362 -7.28 -31.97 1.77
N ILE A 363 -7.16 -30.64 1.89
CA ILE A 363 -5.96 -29.95 2.36
C ILE A 363 -5.94 -29.92 3.87
N ALA A 364 -7.07 -29.50 4.49
CA ALA A 364 -7.18 -29.31 5.93
C ALA A 364 -7.95 -30.47 6.60
N ASP A 365 -7.45 -30.90 7.76
CA ASP A 365 -8.15 -31.82 8.64
C ASP A 365 -9.23 -31.07 9.42
N PRO A 366 -10.52 -31.43 9.28
CA PRO A 366 -11.62 -30.73 9.93
C PRO A 366 -11.56 -30.72 11.45
N ASP A 367 -10.87 -31.70 12.06
CA ASP A 367 -10.73 -31.82 13.51
C ASP A 367 -9.53 -31.03 14.06
N ARG A 368 -8.70 -30.44 13.18
CA ARG A 368 -7.46 -29.74 13.53
C ARG A 368 -7.34 -28.37 12.89
N LEU A 369 -8.42 -27.59 12.97
CA LEU A 369 -8.47 -26.22 12.46
C LEU A 369 -8.21 -25.22 13.58
N VAL A 370 -7.36 -24.23 13.30
CA VAL A 370 -7.04 -23.13 14.23
C VAL A 370 -7.28 -21.81 13.53
N ILE A 371 -7.85 -20.84 14.23
CA ILE A 371 -7.94 -19.45 13.75
C ILE A 371 -7.00 -18.57 14.56
N MET A 372 -6.24 -17.71 13.88
CA MET A 372 -5.24 -16.83 14.50
C MET A 372 -5.26 -15.45 13.86
N GLY A 373 -5.12 -14.40 14.67
CA GLY A 373 -4.97 -13.06 14.14
C GLY A 373 -4.76 -11.99 15.19
N ALA A 374 -4.38 -10.80 14.72
CA ALA A 374 -4.13 -9.62 15.56
C ALA A 374 -5.07 -8.47 15.19
N SER A 375 -5.37 -7.59 16.16
CA SER A 375 -6.30 -6.45 15.99
C SER A 375 -7.66 -6.96 15.49
N TYR A 376 -8.18 -6.48 14.34
CA TYR A 376 -9.40 -7.06 13.76
C TYR A 376 -9.29 -8.60 13.62
N GLY A 377 -8.13 -9.15 13.21
CA GLY A 377 -7.92 -10.60 13.14
C GLY A 377 -8.04 -11.29 14.51
N GLY A 378 -7.64 -10.60 15.58
CA GLY A 378 -7.85 -11.09 16.96
C GLY A 378 -9.35 -11.12 17.34
N TYR A 379 -10.11 -10.09 16.94
CA TYR A 379 -11.56 -10.09 17.05
C TYR A 379 -12.18 -11.25 16.25
N ALA A 380 -11.79 -11.43 15.00
CA ALA A 380 -12.28 -12.52 14.14
C ALA A 380 -11.99 -13.91 14.72
N ALA A 381 -10.84 -14.08 15.38
CA ALA A 381 -10.49 -15.32 16.07
C ALA A 381 -11.45 -15.61 17.23
N LEU A 382 -11.79 -14.60 18.05
CA LEU A 382 -12.80 -14.74 19.12
C LEU A 382 -14.22 -14.94 18.57
N ALA A 383 -14.56 -14.25 17.48
CA ALA A 383 -15.83 -14.43 16.79
C ALA A 383 -15.97 -15.87 16.24
N GLY A 384 -14.88 -16.46 15.70
CA GLY A 384 -14.86 -17.84 15.25
C GLY A 384 -15.22 -18.84 16.35
N LEU A 385 -14.68 -18.68 17.56
CA LEU A 385 -15.02 -19.56 18.69
C LEU A 385 -16.44 -19.37 19.21
N THR A 386 -17.00 -18.19 19.12
CA THR A 386 -18.32 -17.88 19.69
C THR A 386 -19.45 -18.14 18.72
N ARG A 387 -19.23 -17.89 17.43
CA ARG A 387 -20.21 -18.08 16.38
C ARG A 387 -20.23 -19.50 15.81
N ASP A 388 -19.04 -20.08 15.61
CA ASP A 388 -18.84 -21.40 14.99
C ASP A 388 -18.04 -22.31 15.95
N PRO A 389 -18.57 -22.62 17.16
CA PRO A 389 -17.80 -23.25 18.25
C PRO A 389 -17.31 -24.66 17.95
N GLU A 390 -17.95 -25.36 17.01
CA GLU A 390 -17.56 -26.71 16.58
C GLU A 390 -16.56 -26.71 15.42
N LEU A 391 -16.26 -25.57 14.83
CA LEU A 391 -15.41 -25.49 13.63
C LEU A 391 -13.92 -25.43 13.99
N PHE A 392 -13.55 -24.63 14.97
CA PHE A 392 -12.15 -24.42 15.33
C PHE A 392 -11.79 -25.13 16.62
N ALA A 393 -10.76 -26.00 16.56
CA ALA A 393 -10.22 -26.67 17.74
C ALA A 393 -9.53 -25.71 18.72
N ALA A 394 -9.01 -24.58 18.20
CA ALA A 394 -8.37 -23.54 19.01
C ALA A 394 -8.38 -22.17 18.30
N ALA A 395 -8.21 -21.10 19.08
CA ALA A 395 -7.99 -19.75 18.55
C ALA A 395 -6.83 -19.05 19.26
N ILE A 396 -6.12 -18.20 18.52
CA ILE A 396 -5.09 -17.31 19.04
C ILE A 396 -5.50 -15.87 18.68
N ALA A 397 -5.95 -15.12 19.69
CA ALA A 397 -6.38 -13.75 19.54
C ALA A 397 -5.36 -12.80 20.16
N GLU A 398 -4.77 -11.94 19.33
CA GLU A 398 -3.81 -10.94 19.77
C GLU A 398 -4.43 -9.54 19.65
N VAL A 399 -4.45 -8.78 20.75
CA VAL A 399 -4.93 -7.40 20.82
C VAL A 399 -6.24 -7.12 20.05
N GLY A 400 -7.18 -8.06 20.08
CA GLY A 400 -8.52 -7.88 19.50
C GLY A 400 -9.30 -6.76 20.21
N PRO A 401 -10.01 -5.87 19.48
CA PRO A 401 -10.85 -4.82 20.08
C PRO A 401 -12.11 -5.36 20.75
#